data_9cedb005405d93044ba8380fd31c770f
#
_entry.id   9cedb005405d93044ba8380fd31c770f
#
_cell.length_a   1.000
_cell.length_b   1.000
_cell.length_c   1.000
_cell.angle_alpha   90.00
_cell.angle_beta   90.00
_cell.angle_gamma   90.00
#
_symmetry.space_group_name_H-M   'P 1'
#
loop_
_entity.id
_entity.type
_entity.pdbx_description
1 polymer ?
#
loop_
_entity_poly.entity_id
_entity_poly.type
_entity_poly.pdbx_seq_one_letter_code
_entity_poly.pdbx_strand_id
1 'polypeptide(L)'
;VIDQLVNGSPLLDRVTIPEGLAWWEVGKRLEEAQMVRFEDFDKLVHDPAFLRHWGIPFDSAEGFLFPDTYLIMRPLELNEATAKSVVGRLIDNFWRRTAPLWPGGKRPGPSGRDEVRRLVTLASIVERETAVPSERPRVAGVYANRLRLNMLLQADPTTAYGLGESFDGNLRRKHLDDEGNPY
;
A
#
# COMPACT_ATOMS: atom_id res chain seq x y z
N VAL A 1 21.47 -5.56 -36.02
CA VAL A 1 21.90 -5.57 -34.59
C VAL A 1 21.99 -4.14 -34.06
N ILE A 2 22.74 -3.22 -34.69
CA ILE A 2 22.88 -1.82 -34.23
C ILE A 2 21.53 -1.09 -34.26
N ASP A 3 20.72 -1.30 -35.27
CA ASP A 3 19.39 -0.69 -35.40
C ASP A 3 18.41 -1.17 -34.32
N GLN A 4 18.51 -2.43 -33.91
CA GLN A 4 17.74 -2.96 -32.76
C GLN A 4 18.21 -2.41 -31.41
N LEU A 5 19.49 -2.08 -31.29
CA LEU A 5 20.04 -1.46 -30.06
C LEU A 5 19.65 0.03 -29.94
N VAL A 6 19.52 0.72 -31.09
CA VAL A 6 19.22 2.16 -31.13
C VAL A 6 17.70 2.42 -31.16
N ASN A 7 16.94 1.59 -31.87
CA ASN A 7 15.50 1.80 -32.15
C ASN A 7 14.62 0.69 -31.53
N GLY A 8 15.19 -0.29 -30.85
CA GLY A 8 14.45 -1.37 -30.18
C GLY A 8 13.59 -0.85 -29.05
N SER A 9 12.34 -1.32 -28.96
CA SER A 9 11.51 -1.06 -27.78
C SER A 9 12.12 -1.71 -26.53
N PRO A 10 12.14 -1.03 -25.41
CA PRO A 10 12.65 -1.62 -24.16
C PRO A 10 11.83 -2.86 -23.79
N LEU A 11 12.49 -3.90 -23.30
CA LEU A 11 11.82 -5.06 -22.74
C LEU A 11 11.20 -4.65 -21.41
N LEU A 12 9.86 -4.62 -21.39
CA LEU A 12 9.09 -4.30 -20.20
C LEU A 12 8.51 -5.58 -19.60
N ASP A 13 8.81 -5.81 -18.35
CA ASP A 13 8.18 -6.88 -17.58
C ASP A 13 6.84 -6.40 -17.02
N ARG A 14 5.88 -7.30 -17.02
CA ARG A 14 4.55 -7.04 -16.46
C ARG A 14 4.52 -7.53 -15.02
N VAL A 15 4.39 -6.62 -14.08
CA VAL A 15 4.28 -6.92 -12.64
C VAL A 15 2.91 -6.49 -12.13
N THR A 16 2.10 -7.45 -11.67
CA THR A 16 0.77 -7.18 -11.13
C THR A 16 0.83 -7.21 -9.60
N ILE A 17 0.42 -6.10 -8.99
CA ILE A 17 0.20 -5.98 -7.55
C ILE A 17 -1.31 -6.05 -7.32
N PRO A 18 -1.84 -7.15 -6.74
CA PRO A 18 -3.25 -7.28 -6.41
C PRO A 18 -3.69 -6.32 -5.31
N GLU A 19 -5.00 -6.08 -5.23
CA GLU A 19 -5.62 -5.35 -4.11
C GLU A 19 -5.50 -6.14 -2.80
N GLY A 20 -5.51 -5.43 -1.66
CA GLY A 20 -5.56 -6.01 -0.32
C GLY A 20 -4.25 -6.60 0.19
N LEU A 21 -3.12 -6.45 -0.50
CA LEU A 21 -1.81 -6.87 0.00
C LEU A 21 -1.27 -5.89 1.04
N ALA A 22 -0.66 -6.42 2.10
CA ALA A 22 0.17 -5.65 3.00
C ALA A 22 1.53 -5.33 2.37
N TRP A 23 2.24 -4.32 2.91
CA TRP A 23 3.50 -3.85 2.33
C TRP A 23 4.53 -4.98 2.17
N TRP A 24 4.64 -5.92 3.12
CA TRP A 24 5.59 -7.04 3.03
C TRP A 24 5.22 -8.04 1.92
N GLU A 25 3.93 -8.26 1.67
CA GLU A 25 3.46 -9.10 0.57
C GLU A 25 3.78 -8.45 -0.78
N VAL A 26 3.61 -7.12 -0.88
CA VAL A 26 4.03 -6.33 -2.07
C VAL A 26 5.53 -6.45 -2.28
N GLY A 27 6.34 -6.31 -1.22
CA GLY A 27 7.79 -6.42 -1.29
C GLY A 27 8.26 -7.79 -1.79
N LYS A 28 7.72 -8.87 -1.24
CA LYS A 28 7.99 -10.24 -1.69
C LYS A 28 7.63 -10.45 -3.17
N ARG A 29 6.48 -9.93 -3.59
CA ARG A 29 6.05 -10.04 -4.97
C ARG A 29 6.94 -9.27 -5.95
N LEU A 30 7.44 -8.10 -5.55
CA LEU A 30 8.40 -7.33 -6.35
C LEU A 30 9.77 -8.03 -6.42
N GLU A 31 10.19 -8.70 -5.34
CA GLU A 31 11.42 -9.50 -5.31
C GLU A 31 11.31 -10.73 -6.20
N GLU A 32 10.21 -11.50 -6.10
CA GLU A 32 9.92 -12.64 -6.98
C GLU A 32 9.93 -12.23 -8.46
N ALA A 33 9.46 -11.03 -8.77
CA ALA A 33 9.51 -10.46 -10.11
C ALA A 33 10.90 -9.90 -10.50
N GLN A 34 11.91 -10.00 -9.63
CA GLN A 34 13.26 -9.46 -9.82
C GLN A 34 13.30 -7.94 -10.07
N MET A 35 12.40 -7.20 -9.44
CA MET A 35 12.33 -5.73 -9.53
C MET A 35 13.07 -5.03 -8.41
N VAL A 36 13.16 -5.66 -7.23
CA VAL A 36 13.86 -5.14 -6.05
C VAL A 36 14.51 -6.29 -5.27
N ARG A 37 15.43 -5.98 -4.36
CA ARG A 37 15.76 -6.85 -3.24
C ARG A 37 14.83 -6.50 -2.09
N PHE A 38 14.28 -7.49 -1.40
CA PHE A 38 13.35 -7.24 -0.29
C PHE A 38 13.98 -6.36 0.81
N GLU A 39 15.25 -6.57 1.10
CA GLU A 39 15.97 -5.77 2.10
C GLU A 39 16.03 -4.27 1.76
N ASP A 40 16.28 -3.92 0.48
CA ASP A 40 16.31 -2.52 0.03
C ASP A 40 14.89 -1.93 0.01
N PHE A 41 13.90 -2.73 -0.36
CA PHE A 41 12.50 -2.35 -0.32
C PHE A 41 12.04 -2.07 1.11
N ASP A 42 12.28 -2.99 2.06
CA ASP A 42 11.89 -2.87 3.46
C ASP A 42 12.49 -1.59 4.09
N LYS A 43 13.79 -1.38 3.95
CA LYS A 43 14.44 -0.14 4.41
C LYS A 43 13.78 1.11 3.84
N LEU A 44 13.45 1.09 2.56
CA LEU A 44 12.91 2.24 1.85
C LEU A 44 11.48 2.57 2.27
N VAL A 45 10.62 1.57 2.39
CA VAL A 45 9.20 1.79 2.76
C VAL A 45 9.03 2.25 4.20
N HIS A 46 10.08 2.19 5.00
CA HIS A 46 10.16 2.70 6.38
C HIS A 46 11.09 3.92 6.52
N ASP A 47 11.73 4.39 5.44
CA ASP A 47 12.60 5.57 5.51
C ASP A 47 11.78 6.86 5.72
N PRO A 48 11.96 7.56 6.86
CA PRO A 48 11.22 8.78 7.15
C PRO A 48 11.43 9.90 6.12
N ALA A 49 12.61 9.97 5.48
CA ALA A 49 12.88 10.99 4.46
C ALA A 49 12.12 10.68 3.18
N PHE A 50 12.11 9.42 2.76
CA PHE A 50 11.33 8.95 1.63
C PHE A 50 9.83 9.15 1.84
N LEU A 51 9.30 8.75 3.00
CA LEU A 51 7.88 8.90 3.35
C LEU A 51 7.46 10.38 3.35
N ARG A 52 8.27 11.26 3.93
CA ARG A 52 8.01 12.72 3.89
C ARG A 52 8.02 13.28 2.47
N HIS A 53 8.97 12.85 1.63
CA HIS A 53 9.04 13.26 0.23
C HIS A 53 7.76 12.94 -0.53
N TRP A 54 7.20 11.76 -0.27
CA TRP A 54 5.94 11.33 -0.87
C TRP A 54 4.68 11.82 -0.15
N GLY A 55 4.82 12.56 0.95
CA GLY A 55 3.68 13.07 1.73
C GLY A 55 2.89 11.98 2.45
N ILE A 56 3.53 10.86 2.75
CA ILE A 56 2.94 9.75 3.49
C ILE A 56 2.94 10.10 5.00
N PRO A 57 1.78 10.09 5.68
CA PRO A 57 1.67 10.51 7.08
C PRO A 57 1.80 9.33 8.08
N PHE A 58 2.43 8.24 7.68
CA PHE A 58 2.63 7.03 8.47
C PHE A 58 4.12 6.72 8.61
N ASP A 59 4.44 5.72 9.43
CA ASP A 59 5.80 5.24 9.64
C ASP A 59 6.21 4.18 8.60
N SER A 60 5.31 3.85 7.67
CA SER A 60 5.57 2.98 6.53
C SER A 60 4.78 3.43 5.29
N ALA A 61 5.10 2.86 4.13
CA ALA A 61 4.35 3.08 2.90
C ALA A 61 3.08 2.22 2.78
N GLU A 62 2.61 1.61 3.90
CA GLU A 62 1.36 0.83 3.92
C GLU A 62 0.18 1.66 3.42
N GLY A 63 -0.64 1.06 2.55
CA GLY A 63 -1.78 1.70 1.92
C GLY A 63 -1.46 2.64 0.74
N PHE A 64 -0.16 2.90 0.45
CA PHE A 64 0.27 3.77 -0.66
C PHE A 64 0.92 3.03 -1.83
N LEU A 65 1.16 1.73 -1.69
CA LEU A 65 1.68 0.87 -2.74
C LEU A 65 0.54 0.43 -3.67
N PHE A 66 0.11 1.33 -4.56
CA PHE A 66 -1.18 1.20 -5.27
C PHE A 66 -1.26 -0.09 -6.09
N PRO A 67 -2.35 -0.87 -5.96
CA PRO A 67 -2.57 -2.09 -6.73
C PRO A 67 -2.85 -1.76 -8.20
N ASP A 68 -2.06 -2.32 -9.10
CA ASP A 68 -2.22 -2.17 -10.55
C ASP A 68 -1.31 -3.20 -11.26
N THR A 69 -1.38 -3.24 -12.58
CA THR A 69 -0.41 -3.93 -13.42
C THR A 69 0.59 -2.93 -13.99
N TYR A 70 1.83 -3.05 -13.55
CA TYR A 70 2.91 -2.16 -13.91
C TYR A 70 3.75 -2.75 -15.04
N LEU A 71 4.05 -1.93 -16.05
CA LEU A 71 5.06 -2.23 -17.06
C LEU A 71 6.37 -1.57 -16.61
N ILE A 72 7.32 -2.38 -16.17
CA ILE A 72 8.59 -1.92 -15.61
C ILE A 72 9.73 -2.52 -16.42
N MET A 73 10.70 -1.67 -16.78
CA MET A 73 11.95 -2.16 -17.37
C MET A 73 12.70 -2.97 -16.31
N ARG A 74 13.09 -4.20 -16.67
CA ARG A 74 13.88 -5.03 -15.76
C ARG A 74 15.17 -4.30 -15.39
N PRO A 75 15.44 -4.12 -14.09
CA PRO A 75 16.68 -3.49 -13.64
C PRO A 75 17.89 -4.32 -14.04
N LEU A 76 18.97 -3.65 -14.43
CA LEU A 76 20.25 -4.31 -14.64
C LEU A 76 20.92 -4.68 -13.31
N GLU A 77 20.68 -3.88 -12.28
CA GLU A 77 21.18 -4.09 -10.93
C GLU A 77 20.06 -3.87 -9.92
N LEU A 78 19.98 -4.74 -8.92
CA LEU A 78 19.07 -4.58 -7.79
C LEU A 78 19.81 -3.86 -6.67
N ASN A 79 19.43 -2.61 -6.42
CA ASN A 79 20.01 -1.75 -5.39
C ASN A 79 18.96 -0.74 -4.89
N GLU A 80 19.35 0.10 -3.93
CA GLU A 80 18.47 1.12 -3.33
C GLU A 80 17.89 2.10 -4.37
N ALA A 81 18.68 2.50 -5.37
CA ALA A 81 18.19 3.41 -6.41
C ALA A 81 17.09 2.77 -7.26
N THR A 82 17.24 1.48 -7.55
CA THR A 82 16.24 0.69 -8.25
C THR A 82 14.97 0.55 -7.41
N ALA A 83 15.11 0.22 -6.11
CA ALA A 83 13.99 0.15 -5.20
C ALA A 83 13.24 1.49 -5.14
N LYS A 84 13.95 2.62 -5.04
CA LYS A 84 13.36 3.97 -5.09
C LYS A 84 12.56 4.23 -6.36
N SER A 85 13.07 3.80 -7.51
CA SER A 85 12.39 3.97 -8.80
C SER A 85 11.12 3.14 -8.87
N VAL A 86 11.17 1.87 -8.47
CA VAL A 86 10.01 0.96 -8.53
C VAL A 86 8.94 1.37 -7.53
N VAL A 87 9.30 1.53 -6.25
CA VAL A 87 8.36 1.92 -5.19
C VAL A 87 7.76 3.31 -5.46
N GLY A 88 8.58 4.24 -5.95
CA GLY A 88 8.12 5.57 -6.34
C GLY A 88 7.01 5.53 -7.40
N ARG A 89 7.07 4.59 -8.35
CA ARG A 89 6.00 4.41 -9.35
C ARG A 89 4.68 3.93 -8.75
N LEU A 90 4.74 3.04 -7.75
CA LEU A 90 3.55 2.56 -7.05
C LEU A 90 2.88 3.72 -6.29
N ILE A 91 3.68 4.52 -5.57
CA ILE A 91 3.19 5.65 -4.78
C ILE A 91 2.71 6.80 -5.70
N ASP A 92 3.40 7.08 -6.81
CA ASP A 92 2.95 8.07 -7.80
C ASP A 92 1.58 7.67 -8.37
N ASN A 93 1.40 6.37 -8.68
CA ASN A 93 0.11 5.87 -9.15
C ASN A 93 -0.99 6.04 -8.10
N PHE A 94 -0.70 5.82 -6.81
CA PHE A 94 -1.62 6.10 -5.72
C PHE A 94 -2.09 7.58 -5.77
N TRP A 95 -1.18 8.53 -5.77
CA TRP A 95 -1.52 9.94 -5.77
C TRP A 95 -2.28 10.36 -7.04
N ARG A 96 -1.91 9.83 -8.17
CA ARG A 96 -2.59 10.08 -9.45
C ARG A 96 -4.01 9.52 -9.48
N ARG A 97 -4.21 8.28 -9.00
CA ARG A 97 -5.52 7.62 -8.98
C ARG A 97 -6.45 8.23 -7.93
N THR A 98 -5.92 8.68 -6.81
CA THR A 98 -6.69 9.31 -5.75
C THR A 98 -6.85 10.82 -5.93
N ALA A 99 -6.22 11.43 -6.93
CA ALA A 99 -6.30 12.87 -7.19
C ALA A 99 -7.72 13.44 -7.13
N PRO A 100 -8.76 12.81 -7.71
CA PRO A 100 -10.13 13.34 -7.63
C PRO A 100 -10.70 13.45 -6.21
N LEU A 101 -10.12 12.76 -5.22
CA LEU A 101 -10.56 12.79 -3.82
C LEU A 101 -10.03 14.01 -3.06
N TRP A 102 -9.00 14.69 -3.60
CA TRP A 102 -8.31 15.77 -2.90
C TRP A 102 -8.69 17.14 -3.45
N PRO A 103 -8.74 18.17 -2.60
CA PRO A 103 -9.02 19.54 -3.04
C PRO A 103 -8.13 19.98 -4.21
N GLY A 104 -8.76 20.43 -5.29
CA GLY A 104 -8.06 20.86 -6.50
C GLY A 104 -7.32 19.76 -7.26
N GLY A 105 -7.62 18.49 -6.99
CA GLY A 105 -6.99 17.34 -7.66
C GLY A 105 -5.50 17.18 -7.34
N LYS A 106 -5.03 17.75 -6.24
CA LYS A 106 -3.61 17.76 -5.85
C LYS A 106 -3.41 17.02 -4.53
N ARG A 107 -2.25 16.37 -4.43
CA ARG A 107 -1.81 15.75 -3.17
C ARG A 107 -1.90 16.77 -2.02
N PRO A 108 -2.56 16.41 -0.89
CA PRO A 108 -2.66 17.30 0.26
C PRO A 108 -1.29 17.69 0.81
N GLY A 109 -1.16 18.95 1.20
CA GLY A 109 0.01 19.45 1.91
C GLY A 109 0.04 19.02 3.38
N PRO A 110 0.97 19.56 4.18
CA PRO A 110 1.12 19.21 5.60
C PRO A 110 -0.17 19.33 6.42
N SER A 111 -1.01 20.32 6.13
CA SER A 111 -2.31 20.52 6.83
C SER A 111 -3.36 19.47 6.51
N GLY A 112 -3.23 18.73 5.42
CA GLY A 112 -4.15 17.65 5.03
C GLY A 112 -3.71 16.26 5.48
N ARG A 113 -2.60 16.13 6.22
CA ARG A 113 -2.04 14.82 6.61
C ARG A 113 -3.01 13.97 7.43
N ASP A 114 -3.74 14.56 8.34
CA ASP A 114 -4.69 13.84 9.19
C ASP A 114 -5.88 13.32 8.39
N GLU A 115 -6.32 14.07 7.38
CA GLU A 115 -7.36 13.60 6.47
C GLU A 115 -6.89 12.43 5.62
N VAL A 116 -5.68 12.52 5.05
CA VAL A 116 -5.06 11.40 4.32
C VAL A 116 -4.96 10.17 5.21
N ARG A 117 -4.45 10.32 6.44
CA ARG A 117 -4.34 9.24 7.42
C ARG A 117 -5.69 8.57 7.64
N ARG A 118 -6.71 9.36 8.00
CA ARG A 118 -8.04 8.85 8.29
C ARG A 118 -8.66 8.12 7.09
N LEU A 119 -8.57 8.69 5.90
CA LEU A 119 -9.18 8.10 4.70
C LEU A 119 -8.47 6.82 4.27
N VAL A 120 -7.14 6.79 4.26
CA VAL A 120 -6.38 5.60 3.86
C VAL A 120 -6.58 4.46 4.86
N THR A 121 -6.55 4.75 6.17
CA THR A 121 -6.82 3.74 7.20
C THR A 121 -8.23 3.17 7.05
N LEU A 122 -9.25 4.01 6.89
CA LEU A 122 -10.62 3.52 6.72
C LEU A 122 -10.76 2.70 5.43
N ALA A 123 -10.17 3.15 4.34
CA ALA A 123 -10.21 2.43 3.06
C ALA A 123 -9.54 1.05 3.15
N SER A 124 -8.40 0.92 3.86
CA SER A 124 -7.71 -0.36 4.03
C SER A 124 -8.56 -1.37 4.83
N ILE A 125 -9.31 -0.92 5.84
CA ILE A 125 -10.23 -1.76 6.60
C ILE A 125 -11.38 -2.22 5.70
N VAL A 126 -12.02 -1.30 4.97
CA VAL A 126 -13.14 -1.60 4.07
C VAL A 126 -12.72 -2.57 2.97
N GLU A 127 -11.52 -2.41 2.41
CA GLU A 127 -10.97 -3.30 1.37
C GLU A 127 -10.85 -4.74 1.85
N ARG A 128 -10.44 -4.94 3.10
CA ARG A 128 -10.27 -6.27 3.69
C ARG A 128 -11.57 -6.85 4.25
N GLU A 129 -12.59 -6.05 4.48
CA GLU A 129 -13.87 -6.47 5.05
C GLU A 129 -14.81 -7.07 4.02
N THR A 130 -14.81 -6.56 2.79
CA THR A 130 -15.69 -7.07 1.73
C THR A 130 -15.01 -7.09 0.37
N ALA A 131 -15.12 -8.25 -0.29
CA ALA A 131 -14.72 -8.43 -1.68
C ALA A 131 -15.76 -7.89 -2.68
N VAL A 132 -16.99 -7.55 -2.21
CA VAL A 132 -18.09 -7.12 -3.07
C VAL A 132 -18.10 -5.60 -3.24
N PRO A 133 -17.79 -5.05 -4.42
CA PRO A 133 -17.67 -3.60 -4.61
C PRO A 133 -18.93 -2.81 -4.24
N SER A 134 -20.13 -3.36 -4.50
CA SER A 134 -21.39 -2.71 -4.17
C SER A 134 -21.68 -2.58 -2.67
N GLU A 135 -21.02 -3.38 -1.83
CA GLU A 135 -21.16 -3.33 -0.37
C GLU A 135 -20.19 -2.32 0.28
N ARG A 136 -19.09 -2.00 -0.38
CA ARG A 136 -18.03 -1.11 0.16
C ARG A 136 -18.58 0.22 0.71
N PRO A 137 -19.52 0.93 0.05
CA PRO A 137 -20.08 2.17 0.59
C PRO A 137 -20.87 1.96 1.89
N ARG A 138 -21.56 0.83 2.02
CA ARG A 138 -22.32 0.49 3.22
C ARG A 138 -21.41 0.15 4.39
N VAL A 139 -20.38 -0.66 4.15
CA VAL A 139 -19.35 -1.02 5.13
C VAL A 139 -18.61 0.23 5.60
N ALA A 140 -18.17 1.09 4.67
CA ALA A 140 -17.54 2.36 4.99
C ALA A 140 -18.44 3.25 5.86
N GLY A 141 -19.74 3.31 5.56
CA GLY A 141 -20.73 4.05 6.35
C GLY A 141 -20.87 3.53 7.78
N VAL A 142 -20.80 2.21 8.00
CA VAL A 142 -20.83 1.61 9.35
C VAL A 142 -19.61 2.06 10.15
N TYR A 143 -18.40 1.93 9.61
CA TYR A 143 -17.19 2.32 10.30
C TYR A 143 -17.10 3.83 10.54
N ALA A 144 -17.49 4.65 9.55
CA ALA A 144 -17.55 6.10 9.71
C ALA A 144 -18.51 6.51 10.85
N ASN A 145 -19.66 5.83 10.98
CA ASN A 145 -20.60 6.07 12.08
C ASN A 145 -20.03 5.61 13.42
N ARG A 146 -19.37 4.45 13.51
CA ARG A 146 -18.70 4.00 14.74
C ARG A 146 -17.66 5.03 15.21
N LEU A 147 -16.82 5.51 14.30
CA LEU A 147 -15.84 6.57 14.62
C LEU A 147 -16.52 7.84 15.12
N ARG A 148 -17.59 8.30 14.46
CA ARG A 148 -18.35 9.49 14.87
C ARG A 148 -18.98 9.36 16.26
N LEU A 149 -19.41 8.13 16.63
CA LEU A 149 -20.03 7.81 17.92
C LEU A 149 -19.00 7.37 18.97
N ASN A 150 -17.70 7.45 18.67
CA ASN A 150 -16.60 7.00 19.53
C ASN A 150 -16.75 5.53 19.97
N MET A 151 -17.23 4.68 19.06
CA MET A 151 -17.36 3.23 19.26
C MET A 151 -16.11 2.52 18.77
N LEU A 152 -15.79 1.37 19.38
CA LEU A 152 -14.75 0.48 18.87
C LEU A 152 -15.11 -0.01 17.47
N LEU A 153 -14.12 -0.08 16.58
CA LEU A 153 -14.35 -0.54 15.20
C LEU A 153 -14.70 -2.04 15.17
N GLN A 154 -14.04 -2.87 15.98
CA GLN A 154 -14.23 -4.32 16.03
C GLN A 154 -14.12 -4.93 14.63
N ALA A 155 -13.05 -4.60 13.93
CA ALA A 155 -12.79 -5.02 12.58
C ALA A 155 -11.74 -6.15 12.58
N ASP A 156 -12.14 -7.36 12.25
CA ASP A 156 -11.24 -8.53 12.17
C ASP A 156 -9.97 -8.28 11.34
N PRO A 157 -10.03 -7.53 10.21
CA PRO A 157 -8.84 -7.20 9.44
C PRO A 157 -7.76 -6.45 10.22
N THR A 158 -8.14 -5.64 11.21
CA THR A 158 -7.14 -4.89 11.99
C THR A 158 -6.38 -5.84 12.92
N THR A 159 -7.07 -6.76 13.58
CA THR A 159 -6.42 -7.79 14.41
C THR A 159 -5.51 -8.69 13.57
N ALA A 160 -5.98 -9.11 12.40
CA ALA A 160 -5.17 -9.91 11.47
C ALA A 160 -3.90 -9.17 11.02
N TYR A 161 -4.00 -7.87 10.73
CA TYR A 161 -2.86 -7.03 10.36
C TYR A 161 -1.84 -6.93 11.52
N GLY A 162 -2.30 -6.78 12.75
CA GLY A 162 -1.44 -6.74 13.93
C GLY A 162 -0.64 -8.02 14.19
N LEU A 163 -1.12 -9.17 13.68
CA LEU A 163 -0.36 -10.43 13.71
C LEU A 163 0.78 -10.47 12.68
N GLY A 164 0.76 -9.56 11.69
CA GLY A 164 1.80 -9.43 10.68
C GLY A 164 2.03 -10.68 9.84
N GLU A 165 3.27 -10.92 9.45
CA GLU A 165 3.67 -12.04 8.60
C GLU A 165 3.44 -13.42 9.24
N SER A 166 3.26 -13.50 10.56
CA SER A 166 2.99 -14.75 11.27
C SER A 166 1.53 -15.22 11.18
N PHE A 167 0.65 -14.40 10.59
CA PHE A 167 -0.77 -14.73 10.45
C PHE A 167 -0.99 -15.85 9.43
N ASP A 168 -1.57 -16.95 9.88
CA ASP A 168 -1.82 -18.15 9.07
C ASP A 168 -3.14 -18.12 8.28
N GLY A 169 -3.82 -16.97 8.25
CA GLY A 169 -5.12 -16.80 7.57
C GLY A 169 -6.33 -17.19 8.43
N ASN A 170 -6.12 -17.75 9.63
CA ASN A 170 -7.20 -18.17 10.52
C ASN A 170 -7.25 -17.33 11.79
N LEU A 171 -8.16 -16.38 11.86
CA LEU A 171 -8.39 -15.61 13.07
C LEU A 171 -9.07 -16.48 14.12
N ARG A 172 -8.42 -16.57 15.29
CA ARG A 172 -8.90 -17.38 16.43
C ARG A 172 -9.20 -16.48 17.61
N ARG A 173 -10.03 -16.93 18.54
CA ARG A 173 -10.39 -16.18 19.75
C ARG A 173 -9.17 -15.66 20.53
N LYS A 174 -8.13 -16.47 20.67
CA LYS A 174 -6.87 -16.06 21.33
C LYS A 174 -6.22 -14.82 20.68
N HIS A 175 -6.45 -14.56 19.39
CA HIS A 175 -5.93 -13.40 18.68
C HIS A 175 -6.77 -12.15 18.93
N LEU A 176 -8.08 -12.32 19.17
CA LEU A 176 -9.00 -11.25 19.52
C LEU A 176 -8.86 -10.82 20.99
N ASP A 177 -8.44 -11.75 21.85
CA ASP A 177 -8.25 -11.53 23.30
C ASP A 177 -6.79 -11.13 23.61
N ASP A 178 -5.93 -10.94 22.60
CA ASP A 178 -4.51 -10.59 22.76
C ASP A 178 -4.34 -9.08 23.01
N GLU A 179 -4.15 -8.70 24.27
CA GLU A 179 -3.89 -7.32 24.69
C GLU A 179 -2.55 -6.75 24.15
N GLY A 180 -1.65 -7.61 23.68
CA GLY A 180 -0.39 -7.19 23.05
C GLY A 180 -0.55 -6.77 21.59
N ASN A 181 -1.67 -7.07 20.95
CA ASN A 181 -1.96 -6.64 19.60
C ASN A 181 -2.37 -5.16 19.62
N PRO A 182 -1.65 -4.26 18.91
CA PRO A 182 -1.92 -2.82 18.97
C PRO A 182 -3.16 -2.38 18.16
N TYR A 183 -3.85 -3.31 17.45
CA TYR A 183 -4.95 -3.04 16.54
C TYR A 183 -6.28 -3.65 16.98
#